data_38e7b9fafa0df270a4e940cc72bcdca2
#
_entry.id   38e7b9fafa0df270a4e940cc72bcdca2
#
_cell.length_a   1.000
_cell.length_b   1.000
_cell.length_c   1.000
_cell.angle_alpha   90.00
_cell.angle_beta   90.00
_cell.angle_gamma   90.00
#
_symmetry.space_group_name_H-M   'P 1'
#
loop_
_entity.id
_entity.type
_entity.pdbx_description
1 polymer ?
#
loop_
_entity_poly.entity_id
_entity_poly.type
_entity_poly.pdbx_seq_one_letter_code
_entity_poly.pdbx_strand_id
1 'polypeptide(L)'
;MLQQIAFWVMITSGLALLAMAVSSLWKRYVRLKAQEPRLDREWVSDCEKHAEAKFKGSKVTIKNVRDFTWKSKRDHDSKWINTTVNIDEISDIWFVVDHFHKIKGLAHTMLTFEFKDGQFITFSFETRREIGERYHPWQGLWRAYELYLLVATERDALHLRTNARGHKVHLFRVQTPPGKDKALFNALCDRVNSLLESPEWYHTLCAACTTSIVDQVNLIT
;
A
#
# COMPACT_ATOMS: atom_id res chain seq x y z
N MET A 1 -33.59 -45.36 24.24
CA MET A 1 -32.46 -45.04 25.11
C MET A 1 -31.16 -44.80 24.35
N LEU A 2 -30.65 -45.71 23.55
CA LEU A 2 -29.42 -45.56 22.76
C LEU A 2 -29.46 -44.37 21.77
N GLN A 3 -30.56 -44.11 21.08
CA GLN A 3 -30.72 -42.99 20.17
C GLN A 3 -30.68 -41.63 20.88
N GLN A 4 -31.24 -41.52 22.08
CA GLN A 4 -31.17 -40.30 22.89
C GLN A 4 -29.74 -40.03 23.40
N ILE A 5 -29.02 -41.06 23.81
CA ILE A 5 -27.63 -40.96 24.23
C ILE A 5 -26.77 -40.49 23.03
N ALA A 6 -26.92 -41.10 21.86
CA ALA A 6 -26.19 -40.68 20.65
C ALA A 6 -26.48 -39.23 20.26
N PHE A 7 -27.74 -38.78 20.37
CA PHE A 7 -28.15 -37.41 20.12
C PHE A 7 -27.44 -36.41 21.06
N TRP A 8 -27.45 -36.70 22.36
CA TRP A 8 -26.76 -35.83 23.33
C TRP A 8 -25.24 -35.81 23.16
N VAL A 9 -24.62 -36.94 22.81
CA VAL A 9 -23.22 -37.04 22.48
C VAL A 9 -22.87 -36.19 21.27
N MET A 10 -23.68 -36.21 20.22
CA MET A 10 -23.44 -35.35 19.04
C MET A 10 -23.56 -33.85 19.37
N ILE A 11 -24.59 -33.46 20.15
CA ILE A 11 -24.75 -32.06 20.55
C ILE A 11 -23.55 -31.59 21.43
N THR A 12 -23.19 -32.35 22.44
CA THR A 12 -22.07 -31.97 23.33
C THR A 12 -20.74 -31.93 22.58
N SER A 13 -20.50 -32.87 21.67
CA SER A 13 -19.30 -32.85 20.80
C SER A 13 -19.30 -31.64 19.86
N GLY A 14 -20.44 -31.32 19.27
CA GLY A 14 -20.59 -30.13 18.41
C GLY A 14 -20.32 -28.80 19.17
N LEU A 15 -20.89 -28.69 20.38
CA LEU A 15 -20.65 -27.53 21.25
C LEU A 15 -19.19 -27.43 21.70
N ALA A 16 -18.54 -28.54 22.00
CA ALA A 16 -17.12 -28.57 22.36
C ALA A 16 -16.22 -28.13 21.19
N LEU A 17 -16.51 -28.61 19.97
CA LEU A 17 -15.79 -28.21 18.78
C LEU A 17 -15.97 -26.71 18.48
N LEU A 18 -17.20 -26.20 18.63
CA LEU A 18 -17.48 -24.78 18.48
C LEU A 18 -16.73 -23.93 19.50
N ALA A 19 -16.74 -24.35 20.78
CA ALA A 19 -16.02 -23.66 21.84
C ALA A 19 -14.49 -23.65 21.60
N MET A 20 -13.93 -24.76 21.13
CA MET A 20 -12.52 -24.82 20.73
C MET A 20 -12.20 -23.89 19.56
N ALA A 21 -13.04 -23.84 18.54
CA ALA A 21 -12.89 -22.95 17.39
C ALA A 21 -12.95 -21.48 17.83
N VAL A 22 -13.94 -21.10 18.64
CA VAL A 22 -14.08 -19.74 19.20
C VAL A 22 -12.87 -19.37 20.05
N SER A 23 -12.41 -20.28 20.95
CA SER A 23 -11.22 -20.07 21.77
C SER A 23 -9.96 -19.88 20.91
N SER A 24 -9.79 -20.67 19.86
CA SER A 24 -8.68 -20.56 18.92
C SER A 24 -8.70 -19.22 18.19
N LEU A 25 -9.86 -18.81 17.67
CA LEU A 25 -10.05 -17.52 17.01
C LEU A 25 -9.79 -16.35 17.96
N TRP A 26 -10.27 -16.45 19.21
CA TRP A 26 -10.02 -15.45 20.24
C TRP A 26 -8.53 -15.32 20.57
N LYS A 27 -7.83 -16.44 20.79
CA LYS A 27 -6.37 -16.43 21.04
C LYS A 27 -5.62 -15.81 19.85
N ARG A 28 -6.03 -16.14 18.63
CA ARG A 28 -5.45 -15.55 17.41
C ARG A 28 -5.72 -14.03 17.35
N TYR A 29 -6.94 -13.60 17.61
CA TYR A 29 -7.32 -12.19 17.66
C TYR A 29 -6.51 -11.41 18.70
N VAL A 30 -6.37 -11.93 19.93
CA VAL A 30 -5.60 -11.29 21.00
C VAL A 30 -4.12 -11.18 20.59
N ARG A 31 -3.54 -12.25 20.01
CA ARG A 31 -2.16 -12.24 19.52
C ARG A 31 -1.97 -11.19 18.42
N LEU A 32 -2.87 -11.11 17.46
CA LEU A 32 -2.80 -10.14 16.38
C LEU A 32 -2.95 -8.69 16.88
N LYS A 33 -3.80 -8.47 17.91
CA LYS A 33 -3.93 -7.14 18.53
C LYS A 33 -2.69 -6.71 19.31
N ALA A 34 -1.95 -7.66 19.85
CA ALA A 34 -0.71 -7.40 20.58
C ALA A 34 0.51 -7.15 19.67
N GLN A 35 0.37 -7.39 18.36
CA GLN A 35 1.43 -7.08 17.41
C GLN A 35 1.43 -5.58 17.11
N GLU A 36 2.63 -5.00 17.10
CA GLU A 36 2.87 -3.64 16.64
C GLU A 36 3.52 -3.66 15.25
N PRO A 37 3.17 -2.70 14.37
CA PRO A 37 3.84 -2.59 13.08
C PRO A 37 5.28 -2.13 13.29
N ARG A 38 6.21 -2.60 12.46
CA ARG A 38 7.65 -2.38 12.65
C ARG A 38 8.31 -2.03 11.32
N LEU A 39 9.47 -1.34 11.40
CA LEU A 39 10.29 -1.02 10.24
C LEU A 39 11.53 -1.90 10.12
N ASP A 40 11.92 -2.59 11.19
CA ASP A 40 13.17 -3.33 11.35
C ASP A 40 13.04 -4.83 11.06
N ARG A 41 12.28 -5.18 10.01
CA ARG A 41 12.12 -6.56 9.55
C ARG A 41 12.90 -6.81 8.26
N GLU A 42 13.05 -8.06 7.85
CA GLU A 42 13.65 -8.43 6.58
C GLU A 42 12.63 -8.29 5.45
N TRP A 43 12.70 -7.19 4.72
CA TRP A 43 11.77 -6.85 3.65
C TRP A 43 12.18 -7.43 2.31
N VAL A 44 11.21 -7.76 1.45
CA VAL A 44 11.51 -8.05 0.05
C VAL A 44 12.08 -6.81 -0.64
N SER A 45 12.96 -7.03 -1.61
CA SER A 45 13.77 -5.98 -2.24
C SER A 45 12.96 -4.83 -2.85
N ASP A 46 11.72 -5.09 -3.30
CA ASP A 46 10.87 -4.08 -3.94
C ASP A 46 10.18 -3.12 -2.94
N CYS A 47 10.24 -3.41 -1.63
CA CYS A 47 9.76 -2.55 -0.54
C CYS A 47 10.77 -2.43 0.62
N GLU A 48 12.05 -2.73 0.35
CA GLU A 48 13.13 -2.72 1.35
C GLU A 48 13.33 -1.32 1.98
N LYS A 49 13.36 -0.28 1.14
CA LYS A 49 13.64 1.09 1.60
C LYS A 49 12.38 1.92 1.66
N HIS A 50 12.23 2.67 2.74
CA HIS A 50 11.25 3.74 2.86
C HIS A 50 11.78 5.03 2.23
N ALA A 51 10.90 5.75 1.55
CA ALA A 51 11.19 7.12 1.14
C ALA A 51 11.23 8.05 2.36
N GLU A 52 11.98 9.16 2.27
CA GLU A 52 12.04 10.23 3.25
C GLU A 52 11.96 11.56 2.49
N ALA A 53 11.04 12.45 2.84
CA ALA A 53 10.88 13.74 2.20
C ALA A 53 11.42 14.87 3.09
N LYS A 54 12.21 15.78 2.51
CA LYS A 54 12.74 16.97 3.17
C LYS A 54 12.35 18.22 2.42
N PHE A 55 11.72 19.16 3.12
CA PHE A 55 11.23 20.41 2.58
C PHE A 55 12.24 21.53 2.76
N LYS A 56 12.43 22.34 1.69
CA LYS A 56 13.21 23.58 1.71
C LYS A 56 12.54 24.63 0.82
N GLY A 57 11.63 25.41 1.39
CA GLY A 57 10.76 26.31 0.63
C GLY A 57 9.88 25.52 -0.33
N SER A 58 9.88 25.87 -1.61
CA SER A 58 9.14 25.14 -2.65
C SER A 58 9.87 23.89 -3.15
N LYS A 59 11.10 23.64 -2.72
CA LYS A 59 11.85 22.45 -3.11
C LYS A 59 11.63 21.31 -2.11
N VAL A 60 11.31 20.12 -2.61
CA VAL A 60 11.19 18.90 -1.83
C VAL A 60 12.21 17.88 -2.34
N THR A 61 13.11 17.47 -1.47
CA THR A 61 14.07 16.38 -1.75
C THR A 61 13.52 15.10 -1.18
N ILE A 62 13.31 14.10 -2.03
CA ILE A 62 12.82 12.78 -1.64
C ILE A 62 13.97 11.78 -1.80
N LYS A 63 14.34 11.13 -0.71
CA LYS A 63 15.31 10.02 -0.70
C LYS A 63 14.62 8.70 -0.92
N ASN A 64 15.37 7.71 -1.40
CA ASN A 64 14.91 6.35 -1.63
C ASN A 64 13.67 6.27 -2.54
N VAL A 65 13.63 7.11 -3.58
CA VAL A 65 12.66 6.96 -4.67
C VAL A 65 13.04 5.71 -5.46
N ARG A 66 12.11 4.78 -5.65
CA ARG A 66 12.34 3.56 -6.39
C ARG A 66 12.41 3.85 -7.90
N ASP A 67 13.46 3.36 -8.55
CA ASP A 67 13.70 3.52 -10.00
C ASP A 67 14.20 2.21 -10.61
N PHE A 68 13.44 1.14 -10.38
CA PHE A 68 13.79 -0.21 -10.78
C PHE A 68 13.58 -0.44 -12.28
N THR A 69 14.36 -1.37 -12.83
CA THR A 69 14.15 -1.89 -14.18
C THR A 69 13.65 -3.31 -14.07
N TRP A 70 12.37 -3.52 -14.38
CA TRP A 70 11.70 -4.81 -14.25
C TRP A 70 11.96 -5.69 -15.45
N LYS A 71 12.49 -6.89 -15.24
CA LYS A 71 12.70 -7.95 -16.23
C LYS A 71 11.52 -8.91 -16.25
N SER A 72 10.87 -9.11 -15.12
CA SER A 72 9.66 -9.91 -14.95
C SER A 72 8.85 -9.45 -13.75
N LYS A 73 7.77 -10.16 -13.42
CA LYS A 73 6.92 -9.86 -12.23
C LYS A 73 7.68 -9.86 -10.90
N ARG A 74 8.85 -10.48 -10.84
CA ARG A 74 9.65 -10.68 -9.60
C ARG A 74 11.13 -10.41 -9.78
N ASP A 75 11.60 -10.31 -11.01
CA ASP A 75 13.00 -10.07 -11.32
C ASP A 75 13.20 -8.64 -11.79
N HIS A 76 14.15 -7.94 -11.20
CA HIS A 76 14.43 -6.54 -11.45
C HIS A 76 15.86 -6.17 -11.09
N ASP A 77 16.36 -5.16 -11.74
CA ASP A 77 17.58 -4.48 -11.32
C ASP A 77 17.18 -3.35 -10.33
N SER A 78 17.58 -3.51 -9.08
CA SER A 78 17.24 -2.56 -8.00
C SER A 78 18.02 -1.27 -8.13
N LYS A 79 17.32 -0.15 -8.14
CA LYS A 79 17.92 1.19 -8.10
C LYS A 79 17.07 2.12 -7.25
N TRP A 80 17.67 2.66 -6.21
CA TRP A 80 17.08 3.67 -5.35
C TRP A 80 17.78 5.00 -5.59
N ILE A 81 17.03 6.04 -5.89
CA ILE A 81 17.56 7.36 -6.21
C ILE A 81 17.09 8.40 -5.20
N ASN A 82 17.81 9.50 -5.12
CA ASN A 82 17.34 10.71 -4.45
C ASN A 82 16.99 11.72 -5.54
N THR A 83 15.84 12.33 -5.43
CA THR A 83 15.40 13.35 -6.38
C THR A 83 14.96 14.61 -5.65
N THR A 84 15.03 15.75 -6.34
CA THR A 84 14.54 17.03 -5.82
C THR A 84 13.59 17.61 -6.86
N VAL A 85 12.39 17.95 -6.43
CA VAL A 85 11.36 18.58 -7.25
C VAL A 85 10.99 19.94 -6.69
N ASN A 86 10.49 20.82 -7.55
CA ASN A 86 9.93 22.09 -7.14
C ASN A 86 8.39 22.00 -7.22
N ILE A 87 7.71 22.09 -6.09
CA ILE A 87 6.23 21.98 -6.03
C ILE A 87 5.52 23.12 -6.76
N ASP A 88 6.19 24.26 -6.99
CA ASP A 88 5.66 25.35 -7.81
C ASP A 88 5.63 25.01 -9.32
N GLU A 89 6.30 23.93 -9.68
CA GLU A 89 6.41 23.46 -11.07
C GLU A 89 5.58 22.19 -11.34
N ILE A 90 4.68 21.80 -10.42
CA ILE A 90 3.70 20.77 -10.72
C ILE A 90 2.85 21.25 -11.91
N SER A 91 2.81 20.45 -12.97
CA SER A 91 2.05 20.73 -14.18
C SER A 91 0.73 19.98 -14.20
N ASP A 92 0.77 18.70 -13.80
CA ASP A 92 -0.40 17.83 -13.81
C ASP A 92 -0.34 16.77 -12.70
N ILE A 93 -1.53 16.25 -12.36
CA ILE A 93 -1.70 15.07 -11.52
C ILE A 93 -2.47 14.02 -12.32
N TRP A 94 -1.97 12.81 -12.29
CA TRP A 94 -2.58 11.67 -12.94
C TRP A 94 -3.07 10.65 -11.87
N PHE A 95 -4.36 10.34 -11.91
CA PHE A 95 -4.91 9.22 -11.15
C PHE A 95 -4.76 7.97 -11.99
N VAL A 96 -3.98 7.02 -11.48
CA VAL A 96 -3.63 5.79 -12.18
C VAL A 96 -4.44 4.64 -11.62
N VAL A 97 -5.10 3.89 -12.48
CA VAL A 97 -5.92 2.72 -12.15
C VAL A 97 -5.34 1.48 -12.81
N ASP A 98 -4.81 0.57 -12.02
CA ASP A 98 -4.23 -0.70 -12.45
C ASP A 98 -5.24 -1.83 -12.25
N HIS A 99 -5.76 -2.39 -13.33
CA HIS A 99 -6.68 -3.52 -13.34
C HIS A 99 -5.92 -4.83 -13.24
N PHE A 100 -5.51 -5.19 -12.03
CA PHE A 100 -4.71 -6.40 -11.76
C PHE A 100 -5.53 -7.68 -11.67
N HIS A 101 -6.86 -7.61 -11.61
CA HIS A 101 -7.74 -8.76 -11.42
C HIS A 101 -8.86 -8.81 -12.46
N LYS A 102 -9.34 -10.04 -12.74
CA LYS A 102 -10.47 -10.25 -13.68
C LYS A 102 -11.82 -9.79 -13.12
N ILE A 103 -11.96 -9.66 -11.81
CA ILE A 103 -13.18 -9.15 -11.16
C ILE A 103 -13.27 -7.65 -11.40
N LYS A 104 -14.36 -7.21 -12.05
CA LYS A 104 -14.65 -5.80 -12.23
C LYS A 104 -14.82 -5.11 -10.88
N GLY A 105 -14.16 -3.96 -10.70
CA GLY A 105 -14.18 -3.21 -9.45
C GLY A 105 -12.99 -3.48 -8.50
N LEU A 106 -12.17 -4.50 -8.76
CA LEU A 106 -10.90 -4.67 -8.07
C LEU A 106 -9.78 -4.06 -8.91
N ALA A 107 -9.26 -2.93 -8.46
CA ALA A 107 -8.16 -2.24 -9.08
C ALA A 107 -7.23 -1.68 -8.01
N HIS A 108 -5.97 -1.53 -8.36
CA HIS A 108 -5.01 -0.79 -7.55
C HIS A 108 -4.94 0.65 -8.06
N THR A 109 -4.82 1.61 -7.17
CA THR A 109 -4.80 3.02 -7.52
C THR A 109 -3.54 3.71 -7.02
N MET A 110 -3.06 4.67 -7.80
CA MET A 110 -1.86 5.46 -7.50
C MET A 110 -2.08 6.90 -7.96
N LEU A 111 -1.22 7.79 -7.48
CA LEU A 111 -1.14 9.17 -7.96
C LEU A 111 0.25 9.43 -8.55
N THR A 112 0.30 9.97 -9.75
CA THR A 112 1.54 10.45 -10.37
C THR A 112 1.47 11.95 -10.55
N PHE A 113 2.50 12.64 -10.08
CA PHE A 113 2.70 14.07 -10.27
C PHE A 113 3.68 14.30 -11.38
N GLU A 114 3.29 15.12 -12.33
CA GLU A 114 4.10 15.58 -13.46
C GLU A 114 4.63 16.97 -13.15
N PHE A 115 5.91 17.17 -13.42
CA PHE A 115 6.60 18.45 -13.24
C PHE A 115 7.04 19.04 -14.57
N LYS A 116 7.12 20.37 -14.68
CA LYS A 116 7.50 21.08 -15.89
C LYS A 116 8.88 20.73 -16.44
N ASP A 117 9.77 20.25 -15.58
CA ASP A 117 11.11 19.79 -15.96
C ASP A 117 11.13 18.36 -16.53
N GLY A 118 9.95 17.74 -16.69
CA GLY A 118 9.79 16.39 -17.21
C GLY A 118 9.99 15.28 -16.19
N GLN A 119 10.11 15.59 -14.91
CA GLN A 119 10.10 14.58 -13.86
C GLN A 119 8.67 14.10 -13.58
N PHE A 120 8.55 12.81 -13.23
CA PHE A 120 7.30 12.18 -12.83
C PHE A 120 7.52 11.39 -11.54
N ILE A 121 6.76 11.72 -10.51
CA ILE A 121 6.83 11.05 -9.20
C ILE A 121 5.49 10.38 -8.91
N THR A 122 5.53 9.07 -8.68
CA THR A 122 4.36 8.25 -8.35
C THR A 122 4.35 7.89 -6.88
N PHE A 123 3.19 8.09 -6.24
CA PHE A 123 2.88 7.65 -4.89
C PHE A 123 1.90 6.48 -4.94
N SER A 124 2.22 5.39 -4.25
CA SER A 124 1.41 4.18 -4.23
C SER A 124 1.35 3.59 -2.82
N PHE A 125 0.15 3.50 -2.24
CA PHE A 125 -0.05 2.80 -0.97
C PHE A 125 -0.06 1.29 -1.21
N GLU A 126 0.90 0.59 -0.64
CA GLU A 126 1.18 -0.82 -0.87
C GLU A 126 1.21 -1.61 0.45
N THR A 127 1.24 -2.91 0.35
CA THR A 127 1.61 -3.78 1.47
C THR A 127 3.13 -3.91 1.55
N ARG A 128 3.71 -3.67 2.71
CA ARG A 128 5.11 -4.01 2.96
C ARG A 128 5.21 -5.48 3.32
N ARG A 129 6.02 -6.23 2.60
CA ARG A 129 6.10 -7.69 2.71
C ARG A 129 7.46 -8.12 3.22
N GLU A 130 7.46 -9.03 4.18
CA GLU A 130 8.68 -9.71 4.63
C GLU A 130 9.14 -10.76 3.61
N ILE A 131 10.42 -11.13 3.66
CA ILE A 131 10.97 -12.20 2.82
C ILE A 131 10.17 -13.49 3.07
N GLY A 132 9.70 -14.10 1.97
CA GLY A 132 8.84 -15.28 2.03
C GLY A 132 7.35 -15.01 2.03
N GLU A 133 6.92 -13.78 2.28
CA GLU A 133 5.51 -13.42 2.24
C GLU A 133 5.00 -13.21 0.81
N ARG A 134 3.71 -13.52 0.65
CA ARG A 134 2.94 -13.23 -0.57
C ARG A 134 1.69 -12.48 -0.19
N TYR A 135 1.37 -11.46 -0.97
CA TYR A 135 0.11 -10.74 -0.77
C TYR A 135 -1.09 -11.67 -0.90
N HIS A 136 -1.98 -11.62 0.09
CA HIS A 136 -3.27 -12.27 0.08
C HIS A 136 -4.32 -11.34 0.69
N PRO A 137 -5.43 -11.04 -0.02
CA PRO A 137 -6.43 -10.06 0.45
C PRO A 137 -7.00 -10.33 1.84
N TRP A 138 -7.25 -11.61 2.17
CA TRP A 138 -7.75 -12.02 3.49
C TRP A 138 -6.73 -11.77 4.61
N GLN A 139 -5.44 -11.93 4.34
CA GLN A 139 -4.40 -11.66 5.33
C GLN A 139 -4.31 -10.17 5.64
N GLY A 140 -4.53 -9.32 4.63
CA GLY A 140 -4.59 -7.87 4.81
C GLY A 140 -5.75 -7.36 5.69
N LEU A 141 -6.73 -8.20 6.00
CA LEU A 141 -7.76 -7.89 7.00
C LEU A 141 -7.29 -8.13 8.45
N TRP A 142 -6.16 -8.83 8.64
CA TRP A 142 -5.72 -9.35 9.93
C TRP A 142 -4.33 -8.88 10.35
N ARG A 143 -3.94 -7.64 9.99
CA ARG A 143 -2.63 -7.06 10.35
C ARG A 143 -1.44 -7.97 9.95
N ALA A 144 -1.49 -8.49 8.73
CA ALA A 144 -0.43 -9.35 8.21
C ALA A 144 0.69 -8.57 7.52
N TYR A 145 0.42 -7.32 7.15
CA TYR A 145 1.36 -6.47 6.40
C TYR A 145 1.39 -5.08 6.99
N GLU A 146 2.55 -4.46 7.03
CA GLU A 146 2.67 -3.04 7.31
C GLU A 146 2.23 -2.21 6.10
N LEU A 147 1.67 -1.04 6.38
CA LEU A 147 1.35 -0.05 5.35
C LEU A 147 2.65 0.57 4.82
N TYR A 148 2.80 0.58 3.52
CA TYR A 148 3.96 1.11 2.84
C TYR A 148 3.53 2.15 1.81
N LEU A 149 4.02 3.38 1.93
CA LEU A 149 3.83 4.40 0.90
C LEU A 149 5.07 4.40 0.00
N LEU A 150 4.96 3.71 -1.11
CA LEU A 150 5.98 3.69 -2.15
C LEU A 150 6.03 5.04 -2.84
N VAL A 151 7.24 5.60 -2.95
CA VAL A 151 7.54 6.67 -3.88
C VAL A 151 8.43 6.11 -4.98
N ALA A 152 8.03 6.25 -6.22
CA ALA A 152 8.73 5.70 -7.37
C ALA A 152 8.74 6.66 -8.55
N THR A 153 9.65 6.44 -9.50
CA THR A 153 9.50 7.04 -10.83
C THR A 153 8.29 6.43 -11.54
N GLU A 154 7.59 7.22 -12.35
CA GLU A 154 6.48 6.70 -13.16
C GLU A 154 6.93 5.52 -14.03
N ARG A 155 8.12 5.63 -14.61
CA ARG A 155 8.72 4.56 -15.42
C ARG A 155 8.76 3.23 -14.67
N ASP A 156 9.24 3.19 -13.43
CA ASP A 156 9.24 1.98 -12.59
C ASP A 156 7.81 1.51 -12.32
N ALA A 157 6.98 2.41 -11.79
CA ALA A 157 5.64 2.09 -11.35
C ALA A 157 4.74 1.56 -12.48
N LEU A 158 4.77 2.20 -13.66
CA LEU A 158 3.96 1.78 -14.80
C LEU A 158 4.54 0.56 -15.50
N HIS A 159 5.86 0.52 -15.72
CA HIS A 159 6.52 -0.60 -16.39
C HIS A 159 6.30 -1.95 -15.67
N LEU A 160 6.35 -1.94 -14.33
CA LEU A 160 6.01 -3.12 -13.52
C LEU A 160 4.61 -3.63 -13.86
N ARG A 161 3.64 -2.72 -14.00
CA ARG A 161 2.23 -3.08 -14.17
C ARG A 161 1.89 -3.44 -15.60
N THR A 162 2.29 -2.60 -16.54
CA THR A 162 1.97 -2.78 -17.97
C THR A 162 2.81 -3.86 -18.63
N ASN A 163 4.14 -3.79 -18.51
CA ASN A 163 5.07 -4.65 -19.23
C ASN A 163 5.36 -5.95 -18.47
N ALA A 164 5.79 -5.86 -17.20
CA ALA A 164 6.19 -7.04 -16.47
C ALA A 164 5.00 -7.89 -16.01
N ARG A 165 3.88 -7.27 -15.59
CA ARG A 165 2.67 -7.98 -15.15
C ARG A 165 1.63 -8.17 -16.24
N GLY A 166 1.64 -7.36 -17.30
CA GLY A 166 0.67 -7.40 -18.40
C GLY A 166 -0.72 -6.92 -18.00
N HIS A 167 -0.80 -6.02 -17.02
CA HIS A 167 -2.06 -5.45 -16.57
C HIS A 167 -2.53 -4.34 -17.51
N LYS A 168 -3.83 -4.09 -17.49
CA LYS A 168 -4.42 -2.92 -18.14
C LYS A 168 -4.41 -1.75 -17.17
N VAL A 169 -3.71 -0.68 -17.56
CA VAL A 169 -3.58 0.53 -16.76
C VAL A 169 -4.28 1.69 -17.46
N HIS A 170 -5.04 2.48 -16.71
CA HIS A 170 -5.66 3.70 -17.16
C HIS A 170 -5.12 4.88 -16.36
N LEU A 171 -4.86 5.98 -17.08
CA LEU A 171 -4.45 7.25 -16.51
C LEU A 171 -5.56 8.28 -16.73
N PHE A 172 -5.97 8.94 -15.66
CA PHE A 172 -6.97 10.00 -15.68
C PHE A 172 -6.33 11.28 -15.16
N ARG A 173 -6.35 12.33 -15.97
CA ARG A 173 -5.89 13.65 -15.55
C ARG A 173 -6.83 14.21 -14.50
N VAL A 174 -6.28 14.58 -13.36
CA VAL A 174 -7.05 15.11 -12.22
C VAL A 174 -7.09 16.64 -12.34
N GLN A 175 -8.27 17.20 -12.33
CA GLN A 175 -8.45 18.65 -12.22
C GLN A 175 -8.52 19.04 -10.76
N THR A 176 -7.57 19.85 -10.29
CA THR A 176 -7.52 20.35 -8.92
C THR A 176 -7.81 21.86 -8.89
N PRO A 177 -8.50 22.36 -7.88
CA PRO A 177 -8.55 23.79 -7.61
C PRO A 177 -7.15 24.37 -7.39
N PRO A 178 -6.91 25.65 -7.64
CA PRO A 178 -5.60 26.29 -7.48
C PRO A 178 -4.97 26.02 -6.11
N GLY A 179 -3.72 25.57 -6.10
CA GLY A 179 -2.94 25.28 -4.89
C GLY A 179 -3.23 23.94 -4.21
N LYS A 180 -4.30 23.22 -4.60
CA LYS A 180 -4.62 21.89 -4.05
C LYS A 180 -3.67 20.80 -4.59
N ASP A 181 -3.11 20.98 -5.75
CA ASP A 181 -2.03 20.17 -6.31
C ASP A 181 -0.81 20.13 -5.39
N LYS A 182 -0.32 21.30 -4.98
CA LYS A 182 0.81 21.44 -4.05
C LYS A 182 0.45 20.91 -2.66
N ALA A 183 -0.75 21.22 -2.18
CA ALA A 183 -1.21 20.74 -0.89
C ALA A 183 -1.27 19.20 -0.85
N LEU A 184 -1.75 18.56 -1.92
CA LEU A 184 -1.81 17.09 -2.02
C LEU A 184 -0.41 16.47 -2.06
N PHE A 185 0.51 17.06 -2.85
CA PHE A 185 1.90 16.60 -2.89
C PHE A 185 2.56 16.66 -1.52
N ASN A 186 2.40 17.80 -0.81
CA ASN A 186 2.93 17.98 0.54
C ASN A 186 2.30 16.98 1.53
N ALA A 187 0.99 16.79 1.52
CA ALA A 187 0.30 15.83 2.38
C ALA A 187 0.82 14.39 2.17
N LEU A 188 1.06 13.99 0.92
CA LEU A 188 1.67 12.69 0.62
C LEU A 188 3.12 12.58 1.11
N CYS A 189 3.92 13.64 0.99
CA CYS A 189 5.28 13.67 1.52
C CYS A 189 5.30 13.62 3.06
N ASP A 190 4.39 14.35 3.72
CA ASP A 190 4.21 14.29 5.18
C ASP A 190 3.76 12.88 5.61
N ARG A 191 2.89 12.25 4.82
CA ARG A 191 2.46 10.87 5.06
C ARG A 191 3.61 9.87 4.94
N VAL A 192 4.51 10.05 3.96
CA VAL A 192 5.74 9.26 3.84
C VAL A 192 6.56 9.36 5.14
N ASN A 193 6.78 10.56 5.63
CA ASN A 193 7.56 10.80 6.84
C ASN A 193 6.86 10.25 8.09
N SER A 194 5.54 10.42 8.20
CA SER A 194 4.76 9.90 9.34
C SER A 194 4.84 8.39 9.47
N LEU A 195 4.87 7.65 8.36
CA LEU A 195 5.02 6.19 8.37
C LEU A 195 6.43 5.74 8.77
N LEU A 196 7.45 6.58 8.63
CA LEU A 196 8.80 6.34 9.16
C LEU A 196 8.85 6.52 10.69
N GLU A 197 8.11 7.49 11.21
CA GLU A 197 8.09 7.78 12.65
C GLU A 197 7.14 6.85 13.41
N SER A 198 6.00 6.57 12.80
CA SER A 198 4.93 5.74 13.38
C SER A 198 4.40 4.76 12.33
N PRO A 199 4.99 3.57 12.20
CA PRO A 199 4.53 2.57 11.26
C PRO A 199 3.09 2.13 11.56
N GLU A 200 2.35 1.76 10.53
CA GLU A 200 0.94 1.37 10.61
C GLU A 200 0.68 0.05 9.91
N TRP A 201 -0.42 -0.61 10.27
CA TRP A 201 -0.88 -1.80 9.56
C TRP A 201 -1.63 -1.43 8.28
N TYR A 202 -1.31 -2.13 7.21
CA TYR A 202 -2.17 -2.18 6.04
C TYR A 202 -3.50 -2.88 6.40
N HIS A 203 -4.60 -2.38 5.85
CA HIS A 203 -5.89 -3.03 5.99
C HIS A 203 -6.66 -2.97 4.68
N THR A 204 -7.05 -4.13 4.16
CA THR A 204 -7.68 -4.28 2.82
C THR A 204 -8.90 -3.38 2.60
N LEU A 205 -9.66 -3.03 3.65
CA LEU A 205 -10.85 -2.20 3.52
C LEU A 205 -10.65 -0.74 3.96
N CYS A 206 -9.85 -0.49 5.00
CA CYS A 206 -9.75 0.82 5.65
C CYS A 206 -8.43 1.55 5.40
N ALA A 207 -7.36 0.84 5.09
CA ALA A 207 -6.04 1.39 4.82
C ALA A 207 -5.44 0.71 3.58
N ALA A 208 -6.19 0.75 2.48
CA ALA A 208 -5.82 0.25 1.17
C ALA A 208 -5.44 1.42 0.23
N CYS A 209 -5.03 1.11 -0.98
CA CYS A 209 -4.58 2.11 -1.93
C CYS A 209 -5.57 3.27 -2.16
N THR A 210 -6.84 2.96 -2.42
CA THR A 210 -7.87 3.98 -2.71
C THR A 210 -8.29 4.75 -1.46
N THR A 211 -8.55 4.07 -0.35
CA THR A 211 -8.98 4.72 0.91
C THR A 211 -7.90 5.65 1.43
N SER A 212 -6.64 5.22 1.42
CA SER A 212 -5.52 6.07 1.86
C SER A 212 -5.30 7.29 0.94
N ILE A 213 -5.54 7.18 -0.37
CA ILE A 213 -5.53 8.36 -1.27
C ILE A 213 -6.67 9.31 -0.92
N VAL A 214 -7.89 8.80 -0.71
CA VAL A 214 -9.06 9.61 -0.33
C VAL A 214 -8.80 10.34 0.99
N ASP A 215 -8.18 9.69 1.96
CA ASP A 215 -7.83 10.31 3.24
C ASP A 215 -6.89 11.52 3.02
N GLN A 216 -5.87 11.40 2.14
CA GLN A 216 -4.98 12.53 1.83
C GLN A 216 -5.72 13.68 1.11
N VAL A 217 -6.65 13.35 0.22
CA VAL A 217 -7.48 14.37 -0.45
C VAL A 217 -8.39 15.08 0.56
N ASN A 218 -9.02 14.36 1.48
CA ASN A 218 -9.88 14.94 2.51
C ASN A 218 -9.13 15.86 3.47
N LEU A 219 -7.84 15.62 3.72
CA LEU A 219 -7.02 16.50 4.57
C LEU A 219 -6.81 17.90 3.97
N ILE A 220 -6.93 18.02 2.66
CA ILE A 220 -6.66 19.27 1.95
C ILE A 220 -7.94 19.97 1.42
N THR A 221 -9.10 19.32 1.51
CA THR A 221 -10.40 19.90 1.07
C THR A 221 -11.04 20.70 2.15
#